data_a2188af52e651dd8c06741f56e75da1a
#
_entry.id   a2188af52e651dd8c06741f56e75da1a
#
_cell.length_a   1.000
_cell.length_b   1.000
_cell.length_c   1.000
_cell.angle_alpha   90.00
_cell.angle_beta   90.00
_cell.angle_gamma   90.00
#
_symmetry.space_group_name_H-M   'P 1'
#
loop_
_entity.id
_entity.type
_entity.pdbx_description
1 polymer ?
#
loop_
_entity_poly.entity_id
_entity_poly.type
_entity_poly.pdbx_seq_one_letter_code
_entity_poly.pdbx_strand_id
1 'polypeptide(L)'
;MGEVTELIVAARGGDRQAADRLFAAVYADLHRIAERQVARWRGNGMQATSLVHEAYFRLARPDALQLTDREHFFAVAARAMRQVLVDRIQCKPGEFTL
;
A
#
# COMPACT_ATOMS: atom_id res chain seq x y z
N MET A 1 4.23 19.85 -11.75
CA MET A 1 3.80 18.56 -11.23
C MET A 1 4.95 17.84 -10.57
N GLY A 2 4.67 17.06 -9.55
CA GLY A 2 5.74 16.39 -8.85
C GLY A 2 6.18 15.12 -9.55
N GLU A 3 7.35 14.66 -9.19
CA GLU A 3 7.92 13.42 -9.72
C GLU A 3 7.00 12.22 -9.48
N VAL A 4 6.39 12.15 -8.30
CA VAL A 4 5.50 11.04 -7.96
C VAL A 4 4.32 10.99 -8.92
N THR A 5 3.70 12.14 -9.19
CA THR A 5 2.57 12.19 -10.12
C THR A 5 2.97 11.73 -11.51
N GLU A 6 4.14 12.16 -11.98
CA GLU A 6 4.63 11.74 -13.29
C GLU A 6 4.88 10.24 -13.36
N LEU A 7 5.43 9.67 -12.28
CA LEU A 7 5.67 8.24 -12.23
C LEU A 7 4.36 7.43 -12.18
N ILE A 8 3.35 7.96 -11.50
CA ILE A 8 2.04 7.32 -11.48
C ILE A 8 1.47 7.22 -12.89
N VAL A 9 1.54 8.32 -13.63
CA VAL A 9 1.01 8.34 -14.99
C VAL A 9 1.76 7.35 -15.88
N ALA A 10 3.10 7.34 -15.80
CA ALA A 10 3.91 6.43 -16.60
C ALA A 10 3.65 4.97 -16.24
N ALA A 11 3.52 4.67 -14.95
CA ALA A 11 3.28 3.31 -14.49
C ALA A 11 1.90 2.81 -14.96
N ARG A 12 0.92 3.69 -14.98
CA ARG A 12 -0.42 3.35 -15.49
C ARG A 12 -0.36 2.99 -16.97
N GLY A 13 0.56 3.59 -17.69
CA GLY A 13 0.76 3.30 -19.11
C GLY A 13 1.51 2.00 -19.37
N GLY A 14 1.89 1.28 -18.32
CA GLY A 14 2.57 0.00 -18.48
C GLY A 14 4.08 0.06 -18.37
N ASP A 15 4.64 1.20 -17.99
CA ASP A 15 6.09 1.35 -17.85
C ASP A 15 6.54 0.72 -16.53
N ARG A 16 7.20 -0.43 -16.62
CA ARG A 16 7.70 -1.14 -15.44
C ARG A 16 8.76 -0.38 -14.68
N GLN A 17 9.64 0.31 -15.41
CA GLN A 17 10.68 1.10 -14.76
C GLN A 17 10.07 2.23 -13.95
N ALA A 18 9.01 2.84 -14.49
CA ALA A 18 8.29 3.88 -13.76
C ALA A 18 7.65 3.32 -12.49
N ALA A 19 7.11 2.10 -12.55
CA ALA A 19 6.53 1.46 -11.37
C ALA A 19 7.59 1.21 -10.29
N ASP A 20 8.76 0.74 -10.70
CA ASP A 20 9.87 0.51 -9.76
C ASP A 20 10.36 1.82 -9.14
N ARG A 21 10.48 2.86 -9.95
CA ARG A 21 10.88 4.18 -9.48
C ARG A 21 9.84 4.78 -8.56
N LEU A 22 8.57 4.56 -8.87
CA LEU A 22 7.49 5.04 -8.03
C LEU A 22 7.58 4.41 -6.64
N PHE A 23 7.75 3.10 -6.59
CA PHE A 23 7.87 2.41 -5.31
C PHE A 23 9.05 2.96 -4.51
N ALA A 24 10.21 3.11 -5.15
CA ALA A 24 11.39 3.64 -4.48
C ALA A 24 11.15 5.06 -3.98
N ALA A 25 10.48 5.88 -4.77
CA ALA A 25 10.25 7.28 -4.43
C ALA A 25 9.30 7.44 -3.24
N VAL A 26 8.33 6.54 -3.10
CA VAL A 26 7.30 6.66 -2.06
C VAL A 26 7.55 5.75 -0.86
N TYR A 27 8.56 4.88 -0.92
CA TYR A 27 8.74 3.85 0.09
C TYR A 27 8.85 4.42 1.50
N ALA A 28 9.68 5.45 1.69
CA ALA A 28 9.87 6.02 3.01
C ALA A 28 8.56 6.57 3.59
N ASP A 29 7.79 7.24 2.75
CA ASP A 29 6.52 7.80 3.19
C ASP A 29 5.50 6.69 3.47
N LEU A 30 5.46 5.67 2.62
CA LEU A 30 4.58 4.53 2.84
C LEU A 30 4.94 3.81 4.13
N HIS A 31 6.24 3.65 4.39
CA HIS A 31 6.71 3.00 5.61
C HIS A 31 6.28 3.77 6.84
N ARG A 32 6.34 5.09 6.77
CA ARG A 32 5.92 5.95 7.88
C ARG A 32 4.43 5.80 8.16
N ILE A 33 3.62 5.76 7.11
CA ILE A 33 2.19 5.54 7.24
C ILE A 33 1.92 4.16 7.84
N ALA A 34 2.66 3.16 7.36
CA ALA A 34 2.49 1.79 7.84
C ALA A 34 2.84 1.68 9.32
N GLU A 35 3.90 2.35 9.77
CA GLU A 35 4.27 2.34 11.17
C GLU A 35 3.14 2.87 12.06
N ARG A 36 2.50 3.93 11.63
CA ARG A 36 1.36 4.49 12.36
C ARG A 36 0.19 3.53 12.42
N GLN A 37 -0.09 2.86 11.32
CA GLN A 37 -1.19 1.90 11.28
C GLN A 37 -0.92 0.70 12.16
N VAL A 38 0.30 0.16 12.11
CA VAL A 38 0.70 -0.98 12.92
C VAL A 38 0.62 -0.64 14.40
N ALA A 39 1.07 0.56 14.79
CA ALA A 39 1.01 0.99 16.18
C ALA A 39 -0.42 1.11 16.69
N ARG A 40 -1.32 1.53 15.80
CA ARG A 40 -2.72 1.69 16.16
C ARG A 40 -3.43 0.35 16.37
N TRP A 41 -3.04 -0.66 15.61
CA TRP A 41 -3.69 -1.97 15.65
C TRP A 41 -2.80 -2.97 16.39
N ARG A 42 -2.70 -2.80 17.69
CA ARG A 42 -1.85 -3.66 18.53
C ARG A 42 -2.28 -5.11 18.43
N GLY A 43 -1.30 -5.99 18.49
CA GLY A 43 -1.55 -7.42 18.50
C GLY A 43 -1.80 -8.03 17.12
N ASN A 44 -1.66 -7.25 16.06
CA ASN A 44 -1.86 -7.77 14.72
C ASN A 44 -0.70 -8.66 14.25
N GLY A 45 0.47 -8.52 14.85
CA GLY A 45 1.66 -9.32 14.50
C GLY A 45 2.34 -8.94 13.21
N MET A 46 1.86 -7.91 12.53
CA MET A 46 2.41 -7.50 11.25
C MET A 46 3.42 -6.38 11.42
N GLN A 47 4.51 -6.45 10.67
CA GLN A 47 5.51 -5.41 10.67
C GLN A 47 5.21 -4.39 9.59
N ALA A 48 5.70 -3.15 9.81
CA ALA A 48 5.46 -2.06 8.88
C ALA A 48 5.95 -2.39 7.47
N THR A 49 7.11 -3.01 7.35
CA THR A 49 7.66 -3.38 6.04
C THR A 49 6.73 -4.34 5.29
N SER A 50 6.21 -5.33 5.98
CA SER A 50 5.26 -6.27 5.37
C SER A 50 4.00 -5.57 4.94
N LEU A 51 3.52 -4.64 5.75
CA LEU A 51 2.32 -3.88 5.44
C LEU A 51 2.50 -3.03 4.18
N VAL A 52 3.66 -2.40 4.04
CA VAL A 52 3.97 -1.62 2.84
C VAL A 52 3.89 -2.49 1.59
N HIS A 53 4.53 -3.66 1.64
CA HIS A 53 4.57 -4.55 0.48
C HIS A 53 3.18 -5.08 0.13
N GLU A 54 2.41 -5.47 1.13
CA GLU A 54 1.05 -5.95 0.90
C GLU A 54 0.18 -4.88 0.28
N ALA A 55 0.24 -3.67 0.81
CA ALA A 55 -0.56 -2.56 0.31
C ALA A 55 -0.15 -2.20 -1.11
N TYR A 56 1.16 -2.12 -1.37
CA TYR A 56 1.65 -1.78 -2.69
C TYR A 56 1.26 -2.83 -3.72
N PHE A 57 1.32 -4.09 -3.34
CA PHE A 57 0.90 -5.18 -4.20
C PHE A 57 -0.56 -5.00 -4.64
N ARG A 58 -1.43 -4.59 -3.72
CA ARG A 58 -2.82 -4.33 -4.03
C ARG A 58 -2.99 -3.15 -4.98
N LEU A 59 -2.16 -2.12 -4.82
CA LEU A 59 -2.20 -0.94 -5.67
C LEU A 59 -1.69 -1.21 -7.08
N ALA A 60 -0.82 -2.20 -7.23
CA ALA A 60 -0.19 -2.51 -8.51
C ALA A 60 -1.07 -3.35 -9.43
N ARG A 61 -2.25 -3.74 -9.00
CA ARG A 61 -3.15 -4.53 -9.83
C ARG A 61 -3.66 -3.73 -11.01
N PRO A 62 -3.70 -4.34 -12.21
CA PRO A 62 -4.13 -3.60 -13.40
C PRO A 62 -5.55 -3.05 -13.32
N ASP A 63 -6.43 -3.75 -12.61
CA ASP A 63 -7.82 -3.34 -12.44
C ASP A 63 -8.06 -2.54 -11.17
N ALA A 64 -6.99 -2.15 -10.50
CA ALA A 64 -7.09 -1.35 -9.30
C ALA A 64 -7.48 0.08 -9.64
N LEU A 65 -7.74 0.86 -8.60
CA LEU A 65 -8.16 2.23 -8.72
C LEU A 65 -7.25 3.04 -9.63
N GLN A 66 -7.84 3.92 -10.43
CA GLN A 66 -7.08 4.81 -11.28
C GLN A 66 -6.50 5.93 -10.43
N LEU A 67 -5.23 5.77 -10.09
CA LEU A 67 -4.52 6.76 -9.32
C LEU A 67 -4.20 7.96 -10.20
N THR A 68 -4.44 9.15 -9.69
CA THR A 68 -4.30 10.36 -10.48
C THR A 68 -3.10 11.20 -10.07
N ASP A 69 -2.85 11.33 -8.77
CA ASP A 69 -1.77 12.18 -8.29
C ASP A 69 -1.22 11.67 -6.97
N ARG A 70 -0.25 12.39 -6.43
CA ARG A 70 0.42 12.01 -5.20
C ARG A 70 -0.53 11.90 -4.02
N GLU A 71 -1.40 12.89 -3.85
CA GLU A 71 -2.33 12.88 -2.72
C GLU A 71 -3.29 11.70 -2.81
N HIS A 72 -3.82 11.45 -3.98
CA HIS A 72 -4.70 10.32 -4.21
C HIS A 72 -3.98 9.01 -3.95
N PHE A 73 -2.73 8.90 -4.41
CA PHE A 73 -1.92 7.72 -4.19
C PHE A 73 -1.79 7.39 -2.71
N PHE A 74 -1.39 8.36 -1.90
CA PHE A 74 -1.20 8.12 -0.48
C PHE A 74 -2.50 7.86 0.27
N ALA A 75 -3.57 8.50 -0.14
CA ALA A 75 -4.89 8.24 0.45
C ALA A 75 -5.33 6.80 0.19
N VAL A 76 -5.16 6.33 -1.03
CA VAL A 76 -5.53 4.97 -1.40
C VAL A 76 -4.59 3.97 -0.73
N ALA A 77 -3.30 4.29 -0.63
CA ALA A 77 -2.34 3.43 0.06
C ALA A 77 -2.68 3.26 1.53
N ALA A 78 -3.02 4.35 2.21
CA ALA A 78 -3.40 4.30 3.62
C ALA A 78 -4.66 3.43 3.80
N ARG A 79 -5.60 3.57 2.90
CA ARG A 79 -6.83 2.77 2.93
C ARG A 79 -6.53 1.30 2.69
N ALA A 80 -5.64 1.00 1.75
CA ALA A 80 -5.24 -0.37 1.48
C ALA A 80 -4.55 -1.00 2.69
N MET A 81 -3.68 -0.24 3.36
CA MET A 81 -3.02 -0.72 4.56
C MET A 81 -4.02 -1.04 5.66
N ARG A 82 -4.99 -0.17 5.86
CA ARG A 82 -6.02 -0.41 6.84
C ARG A 82 -6.81 -1.68 6.52
N GLN A 83 -7.12 -1.88 5.24
CA GLN A 83 -7.86 -3.07 4.83
C GLN A 83 -7.06 -4.34 5.06
N VAL A 84 -5.76 -4.31 4.79
CA VAL A 84 -4.88 -5.44 5.06
C VAL A 84 -4.93 -5.81 6.54
N LEU A 85 -4.85 -4.82 7.41
CA LEU A 85 -4.86 -5.06 8.86
C LEU A 85 -6.23 -5.58 9.32
N VAL A 86 -7.30 -5.04 8.79
CA VAL A 86 -8.65 -5.50 9.12
C VAL A 86 -8.82 -6.96 8.70
N ASP A 87 -8.41 -7.29 7.49
CA ASP A 87 -8.50 -8.65 6.99
C ASP A 87 -7.69 -9.61 7.86
N ARG A 88 -6.50 -9.20 8.27
CA ARG A 88 -5.65 -10.02 9.09
C ARG A 88 -6.25 -10.29 10.46
N ILE A 89 -6.91 -9.30 11.04
CA ILE A 89 -7.56 -9.45 12.34
C ILE A 89 -8.78 -10.33 12.23
N GLN A 90 -9.56 -10.16 11.17
CA GLN A 90 -10.78 -10.95 10.96
C GLN A 90 -10.49 -12.39 10.57
N CYS A 91 -9.35 -12.60 9.91
CA CYS A 91 -8.98 -13.93 9.42
C CYS A 91 -7.96 -14.60 10.33
N LYS A 92 -8.31 -14.73 11.61
CA LYS A 92 -7.44 -15.42 12.55
C LYS A 92 -7.47 -16.91 12.27
N PRO A 93 -6.31 -17.56 12.18
CA PRO A 93 -6.26 -18.98 11.84
C PRO A 93 -7.12 -19.87 12.73
N GLY A 94 -7.19 -19.55 14.00
CA GLY A 94 -7.97 -20.37 14.93
C GLY A 94 -9.46 -20.34 14.71
N GLU A 95 -9.95 -19.35 13.99
CA GLU A 95 -11.39 -19.21 13.76
C GLU A 95 -11.90 -20.07 12.60
N PHE A 96 -10.99 -20.52 11.77
CA PHE A 96 -11.36 -21.27 10.58
C PHE A 96 -11.13 -22.76 10.71
N THR A 97 -10.63 -23.21 11.83
CA THR A 97 -10.39 -24.63 12.07
C THR A 97 -11.56 -25.24 12.81
N LEU A 98 -12.71 -25.08 12.28
CA LEU A 98 -13.89 -25.65 12.91
C LEU A 98 -14.20 -27.03 12.39
#